data_533e2a03c1647176b50200d9d979c771
#
_entry.id   533e2a03c1647176b50200d9d979c771
#
_cell.length_a   1.000
_cell.length_b   1.000
_cell.length_c   1.000
_cell.angle_alpha   90.00
_cell.angle_beta   90.00
_cell.angle_gamma   90.00
#
_symmetry.space_group_name_H-M   'P 1'
#
loop_
_entity.id
_entity.type
_entity.pdbx_description
1 polymer ?
#
loop_
_entity_poly.entity_id
_entity_poly.type
_entity_poly.pdbx_seq_one_letter_code
_entity_poly.pdbx_strand_id
1 'polypeptide(L)'
;MKKVILVAAAVLFVCSLYAQQTDSTLKPVQPSVTEAAPKKKKKQFDLSNRSNDHFLLQIGYAGWNNQPDTINTKGLPRSFNAYFMLDFPFKSNPHFSAAIGAGVGTDHIFFNKMYLGIKDPTTTLTVKDVSDTTHFKKYKLATAWLEAPIELRYSFDPENPGKSWKIAIGVKVGTLLNAHTKGKTWQNSQNQTLISYIQKESSKRFFNSTRIVPTFRFGYGHVTLFGAYQITTLFKEGLGPDVRPYTIGLTLSGL
;
A
#
# COMPACT_ATOMS: atom_id res chain seq x y z
N MET A 1 -19.00 -7.51 -7.66
CA MET A 1 -19.24 -6.12 -7.19
C MET A 1 -20.33 -6.02 -6.11
N LYS A 2 -21.48 -6.69 -6.20
CA LYS A 2 -22.57 -6.61 -5.19
C LYS A 2 -22.17 -7.09 -3.77
N LYS A 3 -21.29 -8.08 -3.63
CA LYS A 3 -20.87 -8.64 -2.31
C LYS A 3 -19.89 -7.74 -1.53
N VAL A 4 -19.09 -6.91 -2.21
CA VAL A 4 -18.13 -5.98 -1.56
C VAL A 4 -18.85 -4.75 -1.00
N ILE A 5 -19.91 -4.29 -1.66
CA ILE A 5 -20.74 -3.17 -1.20
C ILE A 5 -21.50 -3.55 0.08
N LEU A 6 -21.90 -4.80 0.22
CA LEU A 6 -22.65 -5.29 1.39
C LEU A 6 -21.79 -5.34 2.66
N VAL A 7 -20.49 -5.63 2.54
CA VAL A 7 -19.54 -5.63 3.68
C VAL A 7 -19.24 -4.20 4.14
N ALA A 8 -19.09 -3.24 3.22
CA ALA A 8 -18.88 -1.84 3.56
C ALA A 8 -20.12 -1.22 4.25
N ALA A 9 -21.33 -1.58 3.84
CA ALA A 9 -22.58 -1.15 4.47
C ALA A 9 -22.75 -1.76 5.88
N ALA A 10 -22.32 -3.00 6.12
CA ALA A 10 -22.41 -3.65 7.43
C ALA A 10 -21.51 -2.97 8.49
N VAL A 11 -20.32 -2.48 8.09
CA VAL A 11 -19.40 -1.78 9.01
C VAL A 11 -19.94 -0.41 9.43
N LEU A 12 -20.69 0.27 8.57
CA LEU A 12 -21.31 1.56 8.90
C LEU A 12 -22.56 1.42 9.79
N PHE A 13 -23.25 0.27 9.75
CA PHE A 13 -24.47 0.05 10.54
C PHE A 13 -24.19 -0.31 12.01
N VAL A 14 -23.02 -0.86 12.33
CA VAL A 14 -22.64 -1.20 13.72
C VAL A 14 -22.33 0.05 14.56
N CYS A 15 -21.96 1.18 13.96
CA CYS A 15 -21.68 2.42 14.69
C CYS A 15 -22.94 3.20 15.14
N SER A 16 -24.12 2.87 14.61
CA SER A 16 -25.37 3.62 14.92
C SER A 16 -26.21 3.03 16.05
N LEU A 17 -25.87 1.86 16.59
CA LEU A 17 -26.68 1.17 17.61
C LEU A 17 -26.32 1.47 19.07
N TYR A 18 -25.32 2.33 19.34
CA TYR A 18 -24.94 2.70 20.71
C TYR A 18 -25.43 4.09 21.18
N ALA A 19 -26.35 4.72 20.44
CA ALA A 19 -26.75 6.10 20.71
C ALA A 19 -28.17 6.27 21.31
N GLN A 20 -28.90 5.19 21.65
CA GLN A 20 -30.24 5.31 22.22
C GLN A 20 -30.49 4.32 23.36
N GLN A 21 -30.17 4.73 24.59
CA GLN A 21 -30.88 4.31 25.77
C GLN A 21 -30.74 5.38 26.86
N THR A 22 -31.67 6.31 26.86
CA THR A 22 -32.02 7.13 28.03
C THR A 22 -33.39 6.67 28.47
N ASP A 23 -33.45 5.89 29.52
CA ASP A 23 -34.73 5.57 30.18
C ASP A 23 -34.85 6.42 31.44
N SER A 24 -35.92 7.18 31.49
CA SER A 24 -36.28 8.10 32.58
C SER A 24 -37.29 7.43 33.48
N THR A 25 -36.84 6.99 34.65
CA THR A 25 -37.78 6.74 35.79
C THR A 25 -37.23 7.39 37.04
N LEU A 26 -37.86 8.51 37.38
CA LEU A 26 -37.66 9.23 38.63
C LEU A 26 -38.26 8.44 39.80
N LYS A 27 -37.46 8.08 40.81
CA LYS A 27 -37.90 7.88 42.20
C LYS A 27 -37.01 8.71 43.13
N PRO A 28 -37.57 9.47 44.07
CA PRO A 28 -36.77 10.27 45.00
C PRO A 28 -36.24 9.37 46.12
N VAL A 29 -34.92 9.29 46.28
CA VAL A 29 -34.26 8.64 47.43
C VAL A 29 -33.31 9.67 48.07
N GLN A 30 -33.44 9.76 49.41
CA GLN A 30 -32.68 10.63 50.33
C GLN A 30 -31.16 10.55 50.13
N PRO A 31 -30.41 11.62 50.50
CA PRO A 31 -28.98 11.67 50.30
C PRO A 31 -28.26 10.83 51.37
N SER A 32 -27.80 9.65 50.99
CA SER A 32 -26.72 9.00 51.70
C SER A 32 -25.41 9.58 51.19
N VAL A 33 -24.63 10.20 52.05
CA VAL A 33 -23.27 10.68 51.78
C VAL A 33 -22.42 9.45 51.60
N THR A 34 -22.31 8.99 50.36
CA THR A 34 -21.30 8.00 49.97
C THR A 34 -20.07 8.78 49.51
N GLU A 35 -19.01 8.66 50.27
CA GLU A 35 -17.68 9.19 49.94
C GLU A 35 -17.27 8.81 48.52
N ALA A 36 -17.26 9.81 47.63
CA ALA A 36 -16.97 9.59 46.20
C ALA A 36 -15.54 9.10 46.06
N ALA A 37 -15.38 7.85 45.62
CA ALA A 37 -14.09 7.32 45.24
C ALA A 37 -13.35 8.31 44.30
N PRO A 38 -12.04 8.53 44.47
CA PRO A 38 -11.30 9.54 43.70
C PRO A 38 -11.39 9.23 42.21
N LYS A 39 -12.12 10.07 41.46
CA LYS A 39 -12.15 9.99 40.00
C LYS A 39 -10.72 10.09 39.50
N LYS A 40 -10.17 9.00 38.96
CA LYS A 40 -8.86 8.99 38.29
C LYS A 40 -8.85 10.14 37.27
N LYS A 41 -8.08 11.20 37.53
CA LYS A 41 -7.91 12.31 36.59
C LYS A 41 -7.43 11.72 35.26
N LYS A 42 -8.23 11.85 34.18
CA LYS A 42 -7.79 11.45 32.84
C LYS A 42 -6.53 12.27 32.53
N LYS A 43 -5.45 11.58 32.21
CA LYS A 43 -4.20 12.23 31.81
C LYS A 43 -4.51 13.09 30.59
N GLN A 44 -4.33 14.39 30.72
CA GLN A 44 -4.55 15.35 29.65
C GLN A 44 -3.26 15.40 28.85
N PHE A 45 -3.28 14.94 27.59
CA PHE A 45 -2.12 14.96 26.70
C PHE A 45 -2.03 16.32 26.01
N ASP A 46 -0.85 16.91 26.00
CA ASP A 46 -0.56 18.10 25.22
C ASP A 46 -0.14 17.70 23.79
N LEU A 47 -1.04 17.92 22.85
CA LEU A 47 -0.83 17.59 21.43
C LEU A 47 -0.39 18.81 20.60
N SER A 48 -0.08 19.95 21.23
CA SER A 48 0.28 21.19 20.52
C SER A 48 1.56 21.06 19.68
N ASN A 49 2.51 20.24 20.14
CA ASN A 49 3.77 19.96 19.47
C ASN A 49 3.76 18.67 18.63
N ARG A 50 2.59 18.06 18.43
CA ARG A 50 2.49 16.85 17.61
C ARG A 50 2.84 17.17 16.16
N SER A 51 3.97 16.64 15.68
CA SER A 51 4.33 16.75 14.26
C SER A 51 3.31 16.01 13.41
N ASN A 52 2.73 16.72 12.46
CA ASN A 52 1.82 16.12 11.48
C ASN A 52 2.67 15.37 10.45
N ASP A 53 2.53 14.04 10.40
CA ASP A 53 3.16 13.18 9.39
C ASP A 53 2.45 13.34 8.03
N HIS A 54 2.57 14.53 7.41
CA HIS A 54 1.88 14.81 6.16
C HIS A 54 2.52 14.14 4.95
N PHE A 55 3.85 14.06 4.91
CA PHE A 55 4.56 13.40 3.82
C PHE A 55 5.05 12.03 4.23
N LEU A 56 4.80 11.05 3.37
CA LEU A 56 5.21 9.68 3.56
C LEU A 56 5.89 9.20 2.27
N LEU A 57 7.20 8.94 2.36
CA LEU A 57 8.01 8.41 1.28
C LEU A 57 8.38 6.96 1.59
N GLN A 58 8.19 6.05 0.63
CA GLN A 58 8.51 4.64 0.78
C GLN A 58 9.45 4.19 -0.33
N ILE A 59 10.50 3.49 0.05
CA ILE A 59 11.44 2.82 -0.87
C ILE A 59 11.54 1.37 -0.44
N GLY A 60 11.33 0.45 -1.37
CA GLY A 60 11.32 -0.97 -1.03
C GLY A 60 11.72 -1.89 -2.17
N TYR A 61 11.89 -3.14 -1.81
CA TYR A 61 11.97 -4.28 -2.70
C TYR A 61 10.55 -4.67 -3.11
N ALA A 62 10.31 -4.82 -4.42
CA ALA A 62 9.04 -5.29 -4.97
C ALA A 62 9.22 -6.70 -5.51
N GLY A 63 8.37 -7.62 -5.11
CA GLY A 63 8.37 -9.00 -5.61
C GLY A 63 6.99 -9.43 -6.09
N TRP A 64 6.93 -10.58 -6.74
CA TRP A 64 5.70 -11.22 -7.15
C TRP A 64 5.51 -12.52 -6.38
N ASN A 65 4.38 -12.68 -5.74
CA ASN A 65 3.92 -13.95 -5.21
C ASN A 65 3.13 -14.68 -6.29
N ASN A 66 3.15 -16.02 -6.25
CA ASN A 66 2.53 -16.90 -7.26
C ASN A 66 3.07 -16.66 -8.68
N GLN A 67 4.38 -16.37 -8.78
CA GLN A 67 5.06 -16.22 -10.06
C GLN A 67 5.25 -17.60 -10.69
N PRO A 68 4.83 -17.82 -11.96
CA PRO A 68 5.14 -19.06 -12.68
C PRO A 68 6.66 -19.28 -12.83
N ASP A 69 7.11 -20.51 -12.74
CA ASP A 69 8.52 -20.88 -12.88
C ASP A 69 9.12 -20.50 -14.25
N THR A 70 8.25 -20.32 -15.25
CA THR A 70 8.64 -19.87 -16.61
C THR A 70 9.05 -18.39 -16.64
N ILE A 71 8.80 -17.61 -15.60
CA ILE A 71 9.15 -16.19 -15.54
C ILE A 71 10.44 -15.99 -14.77
N ASN A 72 11.49 -15.63 -15.48
CA ASN A 72 12.80 -15.35 -14.90
C ASN A 72 12.95 -13.86 -14.57
N THR A 73 12.97 -13.51 -13.29
CA THR A 73 13.28 -12.17 -12.83
C THR A 73 14.77 -12.00 -12.52
N LYS A 74 15.32 -10.80 -12.70
CA LYS A 74 16.73 -10.50 -12.50
C LYS A 74 16.93 -9.17 -11.78
N GLY A 75 17.98 -9.10 -10.98
CA GLY A 75 18.41 -7.85 -10.33
C GLY A 75 17.58 -7.54 -9.08
N LEU A 76 17.52 -6.26 -8.71
CA LEU A 76 16.82 -5.77 -7.54
C LEU A 76 15.54 -5.04 -7.98
N PRO A 77 14.38 -5.70 -7.96
CA PRO A 77 13.10 -5.03 -8.17
C PRO A 77 12.87 -3.93 -7.12
N ARG A 78 12.30 -2.82 -7.54
CA ARG A 78 12.18 -1.61 -6.70
C ARG A 78 10.77 -1.08 -6.70
N SER A 79 10.33 -0.64 -5.54
CA SER A 79 9.12 0.16 -5.36
C SER A 79 9.50 1.53 -4.80
N PHE A 80 8.86 2.55 -5.31
CA PHE A 80 8.94 3.90 -4.77
C PHE A 80 7.51 4.46 -4.68
N ASN A 81 7.14 4.92 -3.49
CA ASN A 81 5.83 5.50 -3.25
C ASN A 81 5.97 6.83 -2.51
N ALA A 82 5.12 7.77 -2.86
CA ALA A 82 5.04 9.08 -2.22
C ALA A 82 3.56 9.43 -1.96
N TYR A 83 3.24 9.74 -0.70
CA TYR A 83 1.87 10.06 -0.27
C TYR A 83 1.85 11.36 0.52
N PHE A 84 0.76 12.08 0.37
CA PHE A 84 0.34 13.12 1.29
C PHE A 84 -0.74 12.54 2.20
N MET A 85 -0.53 12.62 3.53
CA MET A 85 -1.39 12.01 4.55
C MET A 85 -1.95 13.08 5.47
N LEU A 86 -3.21 12.94 5.87
CA LEU A 86 -3.84 13.69 6.94
C LEU A 86 -4.04 12.76 8.13
N ASP A 87 -3.54 13.15 9.29
CA ASP A 87 -3.58 12.36 10.53
C ASP A 87 -4.59 12.96 11.51
N PHE A 88 -5.51 12.11 12.01
CA PHE A 88 -6.59 12.49 12.90
C PHE A 88 -6.45 11.71 14.23
N PRO A 89 -5.84 12.30 15.29
CA PRO A 89 -5.74 11.67 16.60
C PRO A 89 -7.10 11.53 17.26
N PHE A 90 -7.34 10.40 17.95
CA PHE A 90 -8.58 10.17 18.67
C PHE A 90 -8.60 10.96 19.97
N LYS A 91 -9.66 11.75 20.19
CA LYS A 91 -9.83 12.56 21.39
C LYS A 91 -9.91 11.73 22.69
N SER A 92 -10.44 10.50 22.61
CA SER A 92 -10.55 9.60 23.76
C SER A 92 -9.22 8.95 24.15
N ASN A 93 -8.36 8.67 23.17
CA ASN A 93 -7.06 8.06 23.37
C ASN A 93 -6.08 8.53 22.28
N PRO A 94 -5.27 9.57 22.55
CA PRO A 94 -4.35 10.15 21.57
C PRO A 94 -3.22 9.24 21.10
N HIS A 95 -3.02 8.08 21.74
CA HIS A 95 -2.10 7.05 21.23
C HIS A 95 -2.55 6.52 19.87
N PHE A 96 -3.86 6.51 19.62
CA PHE A 96 -4.42 6.10 18.33
C PHE A 96 -4.74 7.30 17.45
N SER A 97 -4.49 7.14 16.16
CA SER A 97 -4.94 8.08 15.13
C SER A 97 -5.38 7.33 13.88
N ALA A 98 -6.32 7.91 13.16
CA ALA A 98 -6.69 7.49 11.81
C ALA A 98 -6.01 8.42 10.81
N ALA A 99 -5.42 7.87 9.77
CA ALA A 99 -4.83 8.66 8.70
C ALA A 99 -5.44 8.28 7.35
N ILE A 100 -5.68 9.28 6.54
CA ILE A 100 -6.11 9.12 5.14
C ILE A 100 -5.23 9.98 4.25
N GLY A 101 -4.98 9.51 3.05
CA GLY A 101 -4.13 10.26 2.12
C GLY A 101 -4.38 9.96 0.67
N ALA A 102 -3.56 10.59 -0.16
CA ALA A 102 -3.48 10.33 -1.58
C ALA A 102 -2.02 10.40 -2.03
N GLY A 103 -1.68 9.68 -3.07
CA GLY A 103 -0.33 9.70 -3.60
C GLY A 103 -0.11 8.77 -4.78
N VAL A 104 1.15 8.58 -5.13
CA VAL A 104 1.54 7.76 -6.26
C VAL A 104 2.49 6.66 -5.81
N GLY A 105 2.26 5.46 -6.34
CA GLY A 105 3.14 4.30 -6.17
C GLY A 105 3.68 3.83 -7.51
N THR A 106 4.95 3.42 -7.54
CA THR A 106 5.57 2.85 -8.73
C THR A 106 6.32 1.58 -8.39
N ASP A 107 6.11 0.54 -9.20
CA ASP A 107 6.79 -0.74 -9.05
C ASP A 107 7.57 -1.07 -10.32
N HIS A 108 8.81 -1.52 -10.16
CA HIS A 108 9.72 -1.88 -11.25
C HIS A 108 10.21 -3.30 -11.06
N ILE A 109 9.81 -4.20 -11.94
CA ILE A 109 10.25 -5.60 -11.98
C ILE A 109 11.21 -5.77 -13.16
N PHE A 110 12.36 -6.36 -12.93
CA PHE A 110 13.38 -6.61 -13.96
C PHE A 110 13.36 -8.08 -14.35
N PHE A 111 13.48 -8.33 -15.64
CA PHE A 111 13.46 -9.67 -16.21
C PHE A 111 14.80 -10.06 -16.80
N ASN A 112 15.09 -11.35 -16.79
CA ASN A 112 16.27 -11.94 -17.39
C ASN A 112 15.88 -12.66 -18.68
N LYS A 113 16.29 -12.10 -19.84
CA LYS A 113 16.05 -12.71 -21.16
C LYS A 113 14.58 -13.11 -21.40
N MET A 114 13.66 -12.27 -20.95
CA MET A 114 12.22 -12.48 -21.12
C MET A 114 11.63 -11.40 -22.02
N TYR A 115 10.56 -11.76 -22.71
CA TYR A 115 9.72 -10.84 -23.46
C TYR A 115 8.29 -10.84 -22.89
N LEU A 116 7.76 -9.67 -22.61
CA LEU A 116 6.36 -9.44 -22.22
C LEU A 116 5.67 -8.62 -23.31
N GLY A 117 4.81 -9.25 -24.07
CA GLY A 117 4.08 -8.66 -25.19
C GLY A 117 2.84 -7.87 -24.73
N ILE A 118 3.04 -6.82 -23.92
CA ILE A 118 1.91 -6.02 -23.40
C ILE A 118 1.16 -5.26 -24.49
N LYS A 119 1.76 -5.14 -25.67
CA LYS A 119 1.20 -4.47 -26.86
C LYS A 119 0.84 -5.42 -27.98
N ASP A 120 1.16 -6.71 -27.83
CA ASP A 120 0.88 -7.72 -28.83
C ASP A 120 -0.63 -7.78 -29.13
N PRO A 121 -1.05 -8.01 -30.38
CA PRO A 121 -2.47 -8.14 -30.77
C PRO A 121 -3.06 -9.51 -30.40
N THR A 122 -2.61 -10.10 -29.29
CA THR A 122 -3.06 -11.40 -28.76
C THR A 122 -4.20 -11.23 -27.76
N THR A 123 -4.99 -12.28 -27.56
CA THR A 123 -6.08 -12.29 -26.55
C THR A 123 -5.53 -12.35 -25.12
N THR A 124 -4.38 -12.99 -24.91
CA THR A 124 -3.72 -13.16 -23.63
C THR A 124 -2.33 -12.55 -23.67
N LEU A 125 -1.79 -12.18 -22.49
CA LEU A 125 -0.45 -11.64 -22.35
C LEU A 125 0.60 -12.68 -22.82
N THR A 126 1.38 -12.31 -23.82
CA THR A 126 2.49 -13.12 -24.27
C THR A 126 3.67 -12.98 -23.30
N VAL A 127 4.09 -14.09 -22.71
CA VAL A 127 5.29 -14.17 -21.87
C VAL A 127 6.19 -15.25 -22.47
N LYS A 128 7.37 -14.86 -22.94
CA LYS A 128 8.31 -15.79 -23.62
C LYS A 128 9.70 -15.69 -23.03
N ASP A 129 10.35 -16.83 -22.84
CA ASP A 129 11.79 -16.89 -22.68
C ASP A 129 12.44 -16.66 -24.06
N VAL A 130 13.39 -15.74 -24.10
CA VAL A 130 14.13 -15.35 -25.31
C VAL A 130 15.64 -15.55 -25.13
N SER A 131 16.03 -16.47 -24.24
CA SER A 131 17.43 -16.77 -23.93
C SER A 131 18.23 -17.24 -25.16
N ASP A 132 17.59 -18.03 -26.01
CA ASP A 132 18.20 -18.62 -27.19
C ASP A 132 18.09 -17.76 -28.46
N THR A 133 17.46 -16.60 -28.32
CA THR A 133 17.26 -15.67 -29.43
C THR A 133 17.80 -14.28 -29.09
N THR A 134 17.49 -13.31 -29.91
CA THR A 134 17.83 -11.91 -29.64
C THR A 134 16.96 -11.36 -28.50
N HIS A 135 17.58 -10.62 -27.58
CA HIS A 135 16.90 -10.12 -26.38
C HIS A 135 17.51 -8.77 -25.90
N PHE A 136 16.81 -8.10 -24.98
CA PHE A 136 17.35 -6.91 -24.34
C PHE A 136 18.29 -7.27 -23.17
N LYS A 137 19.48 -6.64 -23.12
CA LYS A 137 20.40 -6.73 -21.98
C LYS A 137 19.73 -6.33 -20.66
N LYS A 138 18.88 -5.30 -20.70
CA LYS A 138 18.08 -4.84 -19.56
C LYS A 138 16.63 -4.72 -20.01
N TYR A 139 15.75 -5.47 -19.37
CA TYR A 139 14.32 -5.45 -19.64
C TYR A 139 13.54 -5.34 -18.34
N LYS A 140 12.56 -4.45 -18.30
CA LYS A 140 11.73 -4.27 -17.11
C LYS A 140 10.29 -3.99 -17.45
N LEU A 141 9.38 -4.37 -16.54
CA LEU A 141 8.03 -3.87 -16.45
C LEU A 141 8.00 -2.78 -15.36
N ALA A 142 7.37 -1.67 -15.65
CA ALA A 142 7.11 -0.62 -14.69
C ALA A 142 5.62 -0.30 -14.67
N THR A 143 5.04 -0.25 -13.49
CA THR A 143 3.65 0.15 -13.24
C THR A 143 3.62 1.41 -12.37
N ALA A 144 2.68 2.29 -12.64
CA ALA A 144 2.42 3.48 -11.84
C ALA A 144 0.96 3.53 -11.44
N TRP A 145 0.71 3.82 -10.16
CA TRP A 145 -0.61 3.78 -9.54
C TRP A 145 -0.90 5.10 -8.84
N LEU A 146 -2.13 5.58 -8.97
CA LEU A 146 -2.68 6.57 -8.06
C LEU A 146 -3.34 5.82 -6.91
N GLU A 147 -2.99 6.17 -5.67
CA GLU A 147 -3.42 5.43 -4.49
C GLU A 147 -4.00 6.33 -3.41
N ALA A 148 -4.99 5.81 -2.71
CA ALA A 148 -5.55 6.38 -1.51
C ALA A 148 -5.27 5.44 -0.33
N PRO A 149 -4.24 5.69 0.49
CA PRO A 149 -3.98 4.97 1.73
C PRO A 149 -4.95 5.40 2.83
N ILE A 150 -5.39 4.42 3.63
CA ILE A 150 -6.11 4.60 4.89
C ILE A 150 -5.37 3.78 5.93
N GLU A 151 -4.98 4.39 7.05
CA GLU A 151 -4.19 3.75 8.11
C GLU A 151 -4.78 4.00 9.49
N LEU A 152 -4.75 2.99 10.34
CA LEU A 152 -4.87 3.13 11.78
C LEU A 152 -3.45 3.10 12.36
N ARG A 153 -3.10 4.13 13.11
CA ARG A 153 -1.76 4.33 13.68
C ARG A 153 -1.82 4.27 15.19
N TYR A 154 -0.80 3.69 15.77
CA TYR A 154 -0.56 3.70 17.21
C TYR A 154 0.84 4.29 17.50
N SER A 155 0.90 5.31 18.35
CA SER A 155 2.13 5.91 18.86
C SER A 155 2.27 5.62 20.35
N PHE A 156 3.42 5.12 20.78
CA PHE A 156 3.69 4.84 22.19
C PHE A 156 3.82 6.15 23.00
N ASP A 157 4.28 7.23 22.37
CA ASP A 157 4.27 8.57 22.92
C ASP A 157 3.54 9.51 21.96
N PRO A 158 2.28 9.89 22.26
CA PRO A 158 1.49 10.74 21.38
C PRO A 158 1.91 12.22 21.44
N GLU A 159 2.60 12.66 22.48
CA GLU A 159 3.09 14.03 22.64
C GLU A 159 4.34 14.27 21.78
N ASN A 160 5.20 13.25 21.66
CA ASN A 160 6.43 13.30 20.89
C ASN A 160 6.55 12.16 19.86
N PRO A 161 5.69 12.12 18.85
CA PRO A 161 5.68 11.01 17.88
C PRO A 161 6.98 10.92 17.06
N GLY A 162 7.75 12.02 16.93
CA GLY A 162 9.07 12.03 16.30
C GLY A 162 10.16 11.29 17.08
N LYS A 163 9.92 10.96 18.37
CA LYS A 163 10.84 10.22 19.25
C LYS A 163 10.17 9.01 19.91
N SER A 164 9.27 8.38 19.21
CA SER A 164 8.43 7.30 19.72
C SER A 164 8.43 6.10 18.77
N TRP A 165 8.20 4.91 19.32
CA TRP A 165 7.82 3.75 18.51
C TRP A 165 6.44 3.94 17.92
N LYS A 166 6.27 3.51 16.68
CA LYS A 166 5.02 3.63 15.92
C LYS A 166 4.68 2.30 15.27
N ILE A 167 3.39 1.98 15.29
CA ILE A 167 2.81 0.86 14.54
C ILE A 167 1.68 1.44 13.68
N ALA A 168 1.56 1.00 12.46
CA ALA A 168 0.43 1.32 11.60
C ALA A 168 -0.03 0.10 10.83
N ILE A 169 -1.33 -0.07 10.75
CA ILE A 169 -1.99 -1.03 9.88
C ILE A 169 -2.93 -0.27 8.96
N GLY A 170 -3.02 -0.70 7.72
CA GLY A 170 -3.85 0.03 6.77
C GLY A 170 -4.14 -0.74 5.50
N VAL A 171 -4.82 -0.07 4.61
CA VAL A 171 -5.10 -0.54 3.26
C VAL A 171 -4.93 0.62 2.27
N LYS A 172 -4.33 0.32 1.12
CA LYS A 172 -4.27 1.22 -0.02
C LYS A 172 -5.21 0.72 -1.09
N VAL A 173 -6.04 1.61 -1.61
CA VAL A 173 -6.83 1.37 -2.82
C VAL A 173 -6.22 2.21 -3.93
N GLY A 174 -5.93 1.60 -5.07
CA GLY A 174 -5.25 2.29 -6.16
C GLY A 174 -5.88 2.03 -7.52
N THR A 175 -5.68 2.99 -8.42
CA THR A 175 -6.02 2.87 -9.84
C THR A 175 -4.76 2.95 -10.71
N LEU A 176 -4.69 2.12 -11.74
CA LEU A 176 -3.54 2.04 -12.64
C LEU A 176 -3.46 3.25 -13.55
N LEU A 177 -2.43 4.08 -13.36
CA LEU A 177 -2.14 5.21 -14.23
C LEU A 177 -1.42 4.79 -15.50
N ASN A 178 -0.39 3.95 -15.36
CA ASN A 178 0.43 3.52 -16.49
C ASN A 178 1.04 2.13 -16.23
N ALA A 179 1.15 1.34 -17.28
CA ALA A 179 1.96 0.14 -17.31
C ALA A 179 2.79 0.15 -18.59
N HIS A 180 4.11 -0.04 -18.46
CA HIS A 180 5.00 -0.07 -19.61
C HIS A 180 6.16 -1.03 -19.42
N THR A 181 6.60 -1.63 -20.51
CA THR A 181 7.88 -2.31 -20.60
C THR A 181 8.96 -1.37 -21.13
N LYS A 182 10.20 -1.57 -20.70
CA LYS A 182 11.35 -0.84 -21.18
C LYS A 182 12.53 -1.79 -21.39
N GLY A 183 12.93 -1.95 -22.66
CA GLY A 183 14.11 -2.65 -23.08
C GLY A 183 15.25 -1.67 -23.36
N LYS A 184 16.48 -2.06 -23.05
CA LYS A 184 17.68 -1.29 -23.34
C LYS A 184 18.78 -2.20 -23.84
N THR A 185 19.44 -1.81 -24.93
CA THR A 185 20.56 -2.53 -25.58
C THR A 185 20.15 -3.91 -26.07
N TRP A 186 19.99 -4.03 -27.39
CA TRP A 186 19.62 -5.28 -28.07
C TRP A 186 20.85 -6.18 -28.25
N GLN A 187 20.72 -7.45 -27.90
CA GLN A 187 21.80 -8.44 -27.92
C GLN A 187 21.35 -9.71 -28.64
N ASN A 188 22.35 -10.46 -29.17
CA ASN A 188 22.11 -11.81 -29.66
C ASN A 188 22.07 -12.85 -28.51
N SER A 189 21.87 -14.13 -28.85
CA SER A 189 21.85 -15.25 -27.88
C SER A 189 23.16 -15.38 -27.08
N GLN A 190 24.31 -15.01 -27.67
CA GLN A 190 25.62 -15.01 -27.03
C GLN A 190 25.88 -13.77 -26.15
N ASN A 191 24.87 -12.90 -25.92
CA ASN A 191 24.97 -11.65 -25.17
C ASN A 191 25.90 -10.59 -25.82
N GLN A 192 26.19 -10.69 -27.10
CA GLN A 192 26.91 -9.65 -27.83
C GLN A 192 25.96 -8.55 -28.23
N THR A 193 26.36 -7.30 -28.06
CA THR A 193 25.53 -6.13 -28.39
C THR A 193 25.44 -5.96 -29.90
N LEU A 194 24.23 -6.05 -30.43
CA LEU A 194 23.93 -5.77 -31.83
C LEU A 194 23.69 -4.26 -32.05
N ILE A 195 22.77 -3.69 -31.23
CA ILE A 195 22.39 -2.27 -31.36
C ILE A 195 22.11 -1.71 -29.96
N SER A 196 22.60 -0.50 -29.70
CA SER A 196 22.31 0.21 -28.45
C SER A 196 21.17 1.20 -28.65
N TYR A 197 19.94 0.78 -28.30
CA TYR A 197 18.76 1.63 -28.32
C TYR A 197 17.83 1.34 -27.15
N ILE A 198 16.84 2.19 -26.96
CA ILE A 198 15.81 2.04 -25.92
C ILE A 198 14.47 1.87 -26.59
N GLN A 199 13.79 0.77 -26.29
CA GLN A 199 12.40 0.53 -26.68
C GLN A 199 11.51 0.63 -25.45
N LYS A 200 10.42 1.40 -25.59
CA LYS A 200 9.39 1.52 -24.55
C LYS A 200 8.03 1.23 -25.16
N GLU A 201 7.30 0.31 -24.57
CA GLU A 201 5.93 -0.03 -24.94
C GLU A 201 5.02 0.21 -23.76
N SER A 202 3.87 0.83 -23.99
CA SER A 202 2.91 1.19 -22.95
C SER A 202 1.54 0.65 -23.32
N SER A 203 0.95 -0.16 -22.40
CA SER A 203 -0.40 -0.66 -22.57
C SER A 203 -0.96 -1.10 -21.21
N LYS A 204 -2.21 -0.79 -20.94
CA LYS A 204 -2.94 -1.24 -19.74
C LYS A 204 -3.88 -2.42 -20.02
N ARG A 205 -3.92 -2.93 -21.26
CA ARG A 205 -4.90 -3.89 -21.75
C ARG A 205 -5.04 -5.12 -20.86
N PHE A 206 -3.92 -5.71 -20.46
CA PHE A 206 -3.88 -6.96 -19.69
C PHE A 206 -3.86 -6.75 -18.18
N PHE A 207 -3.72 -5.52 -17.72
CA PHE A 207 -3.58 -5.21 -16.29
C PHE A 207 -4.92 -4.91 -15.64
N ASN A 208 -5.05 -5.28 -14.36
CA ASN A 208 -6.15 -4.82 -13.54
C ASN A 208 -6.07 -3.31 -13.36
N SER A 209 -7.22 -2.65 -13.47
CA SER A 209 -7.32 -1.20 -13.32
C SER A 209 -7.25 -0.79 -11.85
N THR A 210 -7.66 -1.67 -10.94
CA THR A 210 -7.77 -1.39 -9.50
C THR A 210 -6.93 -2.37 -8.72
N ARG A 211 -6.24 -1.88 -7.68
CA ARG A 211 -5.53 -2.70 -6.71
C ARG A 211 -5.98 -2.42 -5.28
N ILE A 212 -5.99 -3.45 -4.44
CA ILE A 212 -6.22 -3.38 -3.00
C ILE A 212 -4.99 -3.98 -2.32
N VAL A 213 -4.38 -3.19 -1.43
CA VAL A 213 -3.07 -3.52 -0.86
C VAL A 213 -3.10 -3.27 0.65
N PRO A 214 -3.38 -4.29 1.48
CA PRO A 214 -3.09 -4.25 2.91
C PRO A 214 -1.64 -3.86 3.18
N THR A 215 -1.43 -3.05 4.23
CA THR A 215 -0.12 -2.53 4.63
C THR A 215 0.09 -2.63 6.12
N PHE A 216 1.33 -2.86 6.51
CA PHE A 216 1.79 -2.84 7.88
C PHE A 216 3.06 -2.00 7.97
N ARG A 217 3.20 -1.16 9.02
CA ARG A 217 4.41 -0.40 9.30
C ARG A 217 4.75 -0.49 10.79
N PHE A 218 6.06 -0.59 11.08
CA PHE A 218 6.60 -0.60 12.43
C PHE A 218 7.97 0.10 12.43
N GLY A 219 8.23 0.95 13.42
CA GLY A 219 9.52 1.59 13.56
C GLY A 219 9.54 2.72 14.58
N TYR A 220 10.59 3.53 14.54
CA TYR A 220 10.86 4.58 15.50
C TYR A 220 10.95 5.95 14.81
N GLY A 221 10.30 6.94 15.40
CA GLY A 221 10.37 8.32 14.95
C GLY A 221 9.91 8.50 13.49
N HIS A 222 10.83 8.96 12.66
CA HIS A 222 10.57 9.25 11.24
C HIS A 222 10.84 8.07 10.31
N VAL A 223 11.49 6.99 10.80
CA VAL A 223 11.88 5.83 10.00
C VAL A 223 11.11 4.60 10.44
N THR A 224 10.37 3.99 9.52
CA THR A 224 9.64 2.74 9.77
C THR A 224 9.92 1.71 8.68
N LEU A 225 9.95 0.42 9.06
CA LEU A 225 9.84 -0.69 8.14
C LEU A 225 8.40 -0.79 7.68
N PHE A 226 8.17 -1.11 6.42
CA PHE A 226 6.84 -1.40 5.91
C PHE A 226 6.80 -2.71 5.12
N GLY A 227 5.65 -3.35 5.18
CA GLY A 227 5.25 -4.46 4.33
C GLY A 227 3.91 -4.14 3.66
N ALA A 228 3.77 -4.50 2.39
CA ALA A 228 2.56 -4.33 1.62
C ALA A 228 2.34 -5.56 0.74
N TYR A 229 1.11 -6.06 0.67
CA TYR A 229 0.75 -7.23 -0.13
C TYR A 229 -0.49 -6.93 -0.97
N GLN A 230 -0.39 -7.05 -2.28
CA GLN A 230 -1.53 -6.85 -3.16
C GLN A 230 -2.42 -8.09 -3.17
N ILE A 231 -3.66 -7.99 -2.66
CA ILE A 231 -4.62 -9.11 -2.64
C ILE A 231 -5.31 -9.32 -3.99
N THR A 232 -5.41 -8.27 -4.80
CA THR A 232 -5.87 -8.36 -6.19
C THR A 232 -4.73 -8.82 -7.10
N THR A 233 -5.04 -9.51 -8.18
CA THR A 233 -4.04 -9.91 -9.18
C THR A 233 -3.52 -8.70 -9.96
N LEU A 234 -2.27 -8.76 -10.43
CA LEU A 234 -1.69 -7.71 -11.27
C LEU A 234 -2.34 -7.68 -12.66
N PHE A 235 -2.55 -8.86 -13.23
CA PHE A 235 -3.19 -9.02 -14.53
C PHE A 235 -4.66 -9.36 -14.37
N LYS A 236 -5.46 -9.04 -15.38
CA LYS A 236 -6.87 -9.43 -15.45
C LYS A 236 -6.98 -10.95 -15.52
N GLU A 237 -8.00 -11.49 -14.88
CA GLU A 237 -8.31 -12.91 -14.89
C GLU A 237 -8.42 -13.46 -16.32
N GLY A 238 -7.75 -14.57 -16.58
CA GLY A 238 -7.71 -15.22 -17.90
C GLY A 238 -6.86 -14.51 -18.96
N LEU A 239 -6.31 -13.31 -18.68
CA LEU A 239 -5.51 -12.57 -19.65
C LEU A 239 -4.00 -12.61 -19.38
N GLY A 240 -3.58 -13.07 -18.22
CA GLY A 240 -2.18 -13.19 -17.84
C GLY A 240 -1.99 -14.08 -16.62
N PRO A 241 -0.74 -14.27 -16.14
CA PRO A 241 -0.46 -15.09 -14.98
C PRO A 241 -1.06 -14.47 -13.70
N ASP A 242 -1.54 -15.32 -12.79
CA ASP A 242 -2.11 -14.91 -11.50
C ASP A 242 -1.00 -14.53 -10.50
N VAL A 243 -0.35 -13.42 -10.73
CA VAL A 243 0.70 -12.90 -9.84
C VAL A 243 0.14 -11.81 -8.91
N ARG A 244 0.64 -11.81 -7.67
CA ARG A 244 0.28 -10.84 -6.64
C ARG A 244 1.53 -10.13 -6.14
N PRO A 245 1.69 -8.85 -6.45
CA PRO A 245 2.82 -8.06 -6.00
C PRO A 245 2.86 -7.92 -4.48
N TYR A 246 4.07 -7.94 -3.93
CA TYR A 246 4.34 -7.56 -2.55
C TYR A 246 5.53 -6.60 -2.48
N THR A 247 5.59 -5.81 -1.44
CA THR A 247 6.68 -4.84 -1.23
C THR A 247 7.10 -4.84 0.23
N ILE A 248 8.41 -4.84 0.47
CA ILE A 248 9.00 -4.70 1.80
C ILE A 248 10.08 -3.62 1.71
N GLY A 249 10.12 -2.70 2.67
CA GLY A 249 11.10 -1.62 2.60
C GLY A 249 11.05 -0.66 3.77
N LEU A 250 11.59 0.53 3.54
CA LEU A 250 11.67 1.61 4.50
C LEU A 250 10.69 2.73 4.13
N THR A 251 10.07 3.29 5.16
CA THR A 251 9.25 4.49 5.07
C THR A 251 9.94 5.62 5.83
N LEU A 252 10.00 6.79 5.21
CA LEU A 252 10.29 8.06 5.87
C LEU A 252 8.97 8.83 6.01
N SER A 253 8.65 9.28 7.23
CA SER A 253 7.43 10.03 7.52
C SER A 253 7.73 11.24 8.40
N GLY A 254 6.88 12.27 8.33
CA GLY A 254 7.03 13.47 9.17
C GLY A 254 8.06 14.46 8.65
N LEU A 255 8.17 14.58 7.33
CA LEU A 255 8.93 15.62 6.64
C LEU A 255 8.10 16.87 6.47
#